data_0d1c7802fec3224626b4e0a5d8654a3f
#
_entry.id   0d1c7802fec3224626b4e0a5d8654a3f
#
_cell.length_a   1.000
_cell.length_b   1.000
_cell.length_c   1.000
_cell.angle_alpha   90.00
_cell.angle_beta   90.00
_cell.angle_gamma   90.00
#
_symmetry.space_group_name_H-M   'P 1'
#
loop_
_entity.id
_entity.type
_entity.pdbx_description
1 polymer ?
#
loop_
_entity_poly.entity_id
_entity_poly.type
_entity_poly.pdbx_seq_one_letter_code
_entity_poly.pdbx_strand_id
1 'polypeptide(L)'
;MQVESVLNTAAKAATYAAAAAAAPRRQAAIDPLLRRQRGALLPRLTAGLVLLALLALLASVIAYWMIEKVGVSPRQLSPYVAKRSDKHHPAIMAVGSWAADRLMASDRGQRDAVPAGAFRLGAQPQGAERAASSTEVVNVDTSAAATAAIANAKPGQAITFAPGRYRFEGKYIGAGHAGTVRNPITVRAEQPGTVELEFAMSEGFLVNAPYWVFENLTIRGICEGHRDCEHAFHVVGNASHFTARNNTITDFNAHFKINGQDGAMPDDGLIEFNTLTNSSIRQTSNPVTPIDLVAASNWVMRKNLITDFSKSEGGRVSYGAFAKGAGKNNLFENNIVICEYKLHAPGSQQVGLSLGGGGTGKEVCRDKRCVTEQDASIIRGNLIASCSDEGIYINRSATSKIIHNTLIDTGGISVRFVESSADLEGNLIDGPIRLRDNAILRDTDNLSTSVSRLYLGSHPVRQLFDNGARHTLSGKLPRRAAGPEATGIPDLCGTKASGPHSYGAFDNFADCLRPGGASAG
;
A
#
# COMPACT_ATOMS: atom_id res chain seq x y z
N MET A 1 43.52 20.81 -13.67
CA MET A 1 43.75 22.23 -14.08
C MET A 1 42.59 23.10 -13.57
N GLN A 2 42.28 23.04 -12.27
CA GLN A 2 41.25 23.90 -11.63
C GLN A 2 41.51 24.15 -10.13
N VAL A 3 42.72 23.95 -9.64
CA VAL A 3 43.12 24.20 -8.24
C VAL A 3 44.08 25.42 -8.09
N GLU A 4 44.60 25.94 -9.18
CA GLU A 4 45.52 27.11 -9.14
C GLU A 4 44.83 28.48 -9.21
N SER A 5 43.52 28.53 -9.49
CA SER A 5 42.77 29.80 -9.61
C SER A 5 42.30 30.39 -8.27
N VAL A 6 42.27 29.60 -7.20
CA VAL A 6 41.74 30.05 -5.89
C VAL A 6 42.85 30.62 -4.98
N LEU A 7 44.11 30.26 -5.19
CA LEU A 7 45.22 30.73 -4.37
C LEU A 7 45.77 32.10 -4.80
N ASN A 8 45.45 32.56 -5.99
CA ASN A 8 45.96 33.85 -6.50
C ASN A 8 45.06 35.06 -6.14
N THR A 9 43.87 34.83 -5.63
CA THR A 9 42.91 35.89 -5.21
C THR A 9 43.13 36.30 -3.75
N ALA A 10 43.65 35.40 -2.92
CA ALA A 10 43.92 35.68 -1.51
C ALA A 10 45.24 36.48 -1.28
N ALA A 11 46.21 36.41 -2.20
CA ALA A 11 47.50 37.12 -2.08
C ALA A 11 47.41 38.60 -2.48
N LYS A 12 46.40 39.03 -3.25
CA LYS A 12 46.18 40.43 -3.62
C LYS A 12 45.40 41.27 -2.60
N ALA A 13 44.72 40.65 -1.65
CA ALA A 13 43.98 41.34 -0.59
C ALA A 13 44.88 41.76 0.60
N ALA A 14 46.05 41.13 0.77
CA ALA A 14 46.95 41.40 1.89
C ALA A 14 47.90 42.57 1.65
N THR A 15 48.07 43.07 0.43
CA THR A 15 49.02 44.15 0.08
C THR A 15 48.40 45.55 0.08
N TYR A 16 47.08 45.68 0.26
CA TYR A 16 46.41 46.99 0.33
C TYR A 16 46.11 47.48 1.75
N ALA A 17 46.41 46.73 2.78
CA ALA A 17 46.14 47.08 4.17
C ALA A 17 47.34 47.79 4.90
N ALA A 18 48.49 47.98 4.25
CA ALA A 18 49.67 48.51 4.91
C ALA A 18 50.05 49.99 4.56
N ALA A 19 49.21 50.72 3.81
CA ALA A 19 49.51 52.07 3.35
C ALA A 19 48.63 53.20 3.88
N ALA A 20 47.91 53.00 4.97
CA ALA A 20 46.98 53.99 5.55
C ALA A 20 47.26 54.28 7.04
N ALA A 21 48.48 54.49 7.43
CA ALA A 21 48.85 54.86 8.79
C ALA A 21 49.80 56.05 8.83
N ALA A 22 49.33 57.26 8.49
CA ALA A 22 49.93 58.56 8.92
C ALA A 22 48.99 59.70 8.50
N ALA A 23 48.05 60.10 9.32
CA ALA A 23 47.42 61.42 9.30
C ALA A 23 47.07 61.84 10.74
N PRO A 24 47.19 63.09 11.12
CA PRO A 24 47.16 63.53 12.52
C PRO A 24 45.76 63.50 13.11
N ARG A 25 45.69 63.03 14.33
CA ARG A 25 44.47 63.03 15.16
C ARG A 25 43.98 64.44 15.45
N ARG A 26 42.93 64.91 14.78
CA ARG A 26 42.04 65.95 15.32
C ARG A 26 41.10 65.32 16.31
N GLN A 27 41.24 65.68 17.57
CA GLN A 27 40.22 65.40 18.60
C GLN A 27 38.95 66.16 18.23
N ALA A 28 37.99 65.50 17.61
CA ALA A 28 36.61 66.02 17.52
C ALA A 28 35.92 65.75 18.86
N ALA A 29 35.54 66.81 19.54
CA ALA A 29 34.68 66.74 20.73
C ALA A 29 33.39 66.00 20.35
N ILE A 30 33.18 64.81 20.87
CA ILE A 30 31.98 64.01 20.66
C ILE A 30 30.89 64.64 21.54
N ASP A 31 29.86 65.19 20.90
CA ASP A 31 28.65 65.78 21.49
C ASP A 31 28.01 64.77 22.48
N PRO A 32 27.84 65.12 23.76
CA PRO A 32 27.28 64.21 24.77
C PRO A 32 25.84 63.77 24.47
N LEU A 33 25.12 64.49 23.59
CA LEU A 33 23.76 64.13 23.16
C LEU A 33 23.73 62.89 22.26
N LEU A 34 24.75 62.68 21.43
CA LEU A 34 24.85 61.49 20.57
C LEU A 34 25.18 60.22 21.36
N ARG A 35 25.85 60.34 22.52
CA ARG A 35 26.11 59.18 23.39
C ARG A 35 24.84 58.69 24.13
N ARG A 36 23.89 59.58 24.43
CA ARG A 36 22.61 59.23 25.08
C ARG A 36 21.66 58.54 24.14
N GLN A 37 21.66 58.85 22.84
CA GLN A 37 20.82 58.19 21.85
C GLN A 37 21.33 56.78 21.49
N ARG A 38 22.65 56.55 21.42
CA ARG A 38 23.17 55.19 21.18
C ARG A 38 22.97 54.21 22.35
N GLY A 39 23.00 54.72 23.60
CA GLY A 39 22.76 53.88 24.78
C GLY A 39 21.27 53.44 24.95
N ALA A 40 20.31 54.16 24.33
CA ALA A 40 18.90 53.81 24.41
C ALA A 40 18.37 52.98 23.20
N LEU A 41 19.15 52.96 22.10
CA LEU A 41 18.79 52.20 20.87
C LEU A 41 19.10 50.69 21.01
N LEU A 42 20.23 50.34 21.63
CA LEU A 42 20.60 48.92 21.83
C LEU A 42 19.58 48.11 22.62
N PRO A 43 19.09 48.57 23.82
CA PRO A 43 18.08 47.77 24.58
C PRO A 43 16.73 47.72 23.88
N ARG A 44 16.38 48.72 23.06
CA ARG A 44 15.15 48.67 22.25
C ARG A 44 15.25 47.73 21.06
N LEU A 45 16.40 47.65 20.42
CA LEU A 45 16.68 46.67 19.34
C LEU A 45 16.69 45.25 19.88
N THR A 46 17.33 45.00 21.03
CA THR A 46 17.33 43.66 21.68
C THR A 46 15.94 43.27 22.16
N ALA A 47 15.16 44.18 22.74
CA ALA A 47 13.78 43.92 23.14
C ALA A 47 12.87 43.63 21.91
N GLY A 48 13.06 44.34 20.80
CA GLY A 48 12.37 44.10 19.54
C GLY A 48 12.71 42.73 18.95
N LEU A 49 13.99 42.32 18.94
CA LEU A 49 14.43 41.00 18.49
C LEU A 49 13.89 39.85 19.36
N VAL A 50 13.88 40.06 20.70
CA VAL A 50 13.29 39.08 21.63
C VAL A 50 11.80 38.93 21.40
N LEU A 51 11.07 40.07 21.19
CA LEU A 51 9.64 40.00 20.88
C LEU A 51 9.35 39.28 19.58
N LEU A 52 10.13 39.57 18.53
CA LEU A 52 10.02 38.86 17.23
C LEU A 52 10.30 37.35 17.38
N ALA A 53 11.30 36.98 18.16
CA ALA A 53 11.62 35.57 18.43
C ALA A 53 10.47 34.86 19.19
N LEU A 54 9.88 35.54 20.19
CA LEU A 54 8.73 35.02 20.93
C LEU A 54 7.49 34.87 20.04
N LEU A 55 7.21 35.84 19.17
CA LEU A 55 6.12 35.76 18.20
C LEU A 55 6.34 34.64 17.18
N ALA A 56 7.56 34.46 16.69
CA ALA A 56 7.93 33.38 15.79
C ALA A 56 7.78 32.01 16.48
N LEU A 57 8.20 31.90 17.75
CA LEU A 57 8.03 30.68 18.54
C LEU A 57 6.54 30.37 18.75
N LEU A 58 5.72 31.37 19.12
CA LEU A 58 4.28 31.19 19.29
C LEU A 58 3.61 30.77 17.98
N ALA A 59 3.95 31.42 16.87
CA ALA A 59 3.46 31.05 15.54
C ALA A 59 3.85 29.60 15.17
N SER A 60 5.08 29.18 15.49
CA SER A 60 5.57 27.82 15.26
C SER A 60 4.80 26.78 16.10
N VAL A 61 4.52 27.09 17.36
CA VAL A 61 3.71 26.23 18.25
C VAL A 61 2.28 26.11 17.74
N ILE A 62 1.67 27.22 17.32
CA ILE A 62 0.33 27.22 16.73
C ILE A 62 0.31 26.42 15.43
N ALA A 63 1.29 26.62 14.55
CA ALA A 63 1.42 25.87 13.30
C ALA A 63 1.58 24.37 13.56
N TYR A 64 2.46 23.99 14.50
CA TYR A 64 2.63 22.60 14.92
C TYR A 64 1.32 21.98 15.41
N TRP A 65 0.63 22.67 16.32
CA TRP A 65 -0.64 22.18 16.85
C TRP A 65 -1.73 22.05 15.76
N MET A 66 -1.80 23.03 14.84
CA MET A 66 -2.74 22.99 13.71
C MET A 66 -2.44 21.80 12.76
N ILE A 67 -1.17 21.58 12.41
CA ILE A 67 -0.73 20.50 11.54
C ILE A 67 -1.13 19.13 12.13
N GLU A 68 -0.83 18.91 13.43
CA GLU A 68 -1.20 17.67 14.10
C GLU A 68 -2.72 17.50 14.22
N LYS A 69 -3.46 18.57 14.52
CA LYS A 69 -4.91 18.52 14.66
C LYS A 69 -5.63 18.25 13.33
N VAL A 70 -5.17 18.87 12.24
CA VAL A 70 -5.73 18.68 10.90
C VAL A 70 -5.34 17.30 10.35
N GLY A 71 -4.16 16.79 10.70
CA GLY A 71 -3.71 15.44 10.40
C GLY A 71 -3.50 15.14 8.91
N VAL A 72 -3.36 16.17 8.06
CA VAL A 72 -3.12 16.01 6.61
C VAL A 72 -1.62 15.90 6.39
N SER A 73 -1.15 14.77 5.86
CA SER A 73 0.26 14.57 5.54
C SER A 73 0.70 15.36 4.29
N PRO A 74 2.01 15.64 4.14
CA PRO A 74 2.51 16.33 2.95
C PRO A 74 2.13 15.63 1.64
N ARG A 75 2.18 14.28 1.58
CA ARG A 75 1.79 13.50 0.39
C ARG A 75 0.32 13.67 0.00
N GLN A 76 -0.55 13.88 0.96
CA GLN A 76 -1.97 14.14 0.73
C GLN A 76 -2.23 15.59 0.33
N LEU A 77 -1.45 16.53 0.86
CA LEU A 77 -1.55 17.95 0.51
C LEU A 77 -0.98 18.24 -0.89
N SER A 78 0.07 17.52 -1.31
CA SER A 78 0.76 17.71 -2.59
C SER A 78 -0.18 17.69 -3.80
N PRO A 79 -1.02 16.65 -4.03
CA PRO A 79 -1.94 16.64 -5.18
C PRO A 79 -3.01 17.73 -5.10
N TYR A 80 -3.40 18.15 -3.90
CA TYR A 80 -4.32 19.28 -3.73
C TYR A 80 -3.68 20.60 -4.16
N VAL A 81 -2.43 20.87 -3.76
CA VAL A 81 -1.67 22.06 -4.16
C VAL A 81 -1.46 22.07 -5.67
N ALA A 82 -1.03 20.96 -6.27
CA ALA A 82 -0.86 20.81 -7.71
C ALA A 82 -2.15 21.12 -8.47
N LYS A 83 -3.28 20.53 -8.04
CA LYS A 83 -4.59 20.75 -8.66
C LYS A 83 -5.10 22.19 -8.52
N ARG A 84 -4.84 22.85 -7.39
CA ARG A 84 -5.27 24.25 -7.15
C ARG A 84 -4.44 25.26 -7.93
N SER A 85 -3.18 24.97 -8.20
CA SER A 85 -2.32 25.84 -9.02
C SER A 85 -2.49 25.60 -10.52
N ASP A 86 -3.12 24.51 -10.94
CA ASP A 86 -3.39 24.20 -12.34
C ASP A 86 -4.31 25.26 -13.00
N LYS A 87 -4.08 25.53 -14.28
CA LYS A 87 -4.86 26.48 -15.10
C LYS A 87 -4.80 27.96 -14.63
N HIS A 88 -3.82 28.32 -13.80
CA HIS A 88 -3.51 29.71 -13.46
C HIS A 88 -2.34 30.26 -14.29
N HIS A 89 -1.91 31.49 -13.96
CA HIS A 89 -0.72 32.09 -14.60
C HIS A 89 0.51 31.18 -14.45
N PRO A 90 1.39 31.08 -15.50
CA PRO A 90 2.54 30.18 -15.48
C PRO A 90 3.43 30.26 -14.23
N ALA A 91 3.61 31.45 -13.66
CA ALA A 91 4.36 31.62 -12.41
C ALA A 91 3.68 30.93 -11.21
N ILE A 92 2.33 30.96 -11.12
CA ILE A 92 1.56 30.29 -10.07
C ILE A 92 1.65 28.78 -10.25
N MET A 93 1.55 28.29 -11.49
CA MET A 93 1.72 26.87 -11.80
C MET A 93 3.12 26.36 -11.41
N ALA A 94 4.17 27.12 -11.76
CA ALA A 94 5.54 26.76 -11.40
C ALA A 94 5.78 26.71 -9.89
N VAL A 95 5.28 27.70 -9.14
CA VAL A 95 5.35 27.71 -7.67
C VAL A 95 4.54 26.56 -7.06
N GLY A 96 3.33 26.32 -7.58
CA GLY A 96 2.47 25.23 -7.12
C GLY A 96 3.09 23.85 -7.35
N SER A 97 3.65 23.60 -8.54
CA SER A 97 4.37 22.38 -8.86
C SER A 97 5.58 22.20 -7.94
N TRP A 98 6.42 23.23 -7.81
CA TRP A 98 7.56 23.19 -6.91
C TRP A 98 7.17 22.87 -5.45
N ALA A 99 6.11 23.50 -4.95
CA ALA A 99 5.61 23.26 -3.60
C ALA A 99 5.07 21.83 -3.43
N ALA A 100 4.32 21.33 -4.41
CA ALA A 100 3.81 19.97 -4.43
C ALA A 100 4.95 18.93 -4.43
N ASP A 101 5.99 19.16 -5.24
CA ASP A 101 7.18 18.29 -5.30
C ASP A 101 7.95 18.30 -3.98
N ARG A 102 8.09 19.46 -3.34
CA ARG A 102 8.73 19.57 -2.02
C ARG A 102 7.95 18.87 -0.91
N LEU A 103 6.63 19.00 -0.90
CA LEU A 103 5.76 18.28 0.03
C LEU A 103 5.90 16.77 -0.18
N MET A 104 5.86 16.30 -1.42
CA MET A 104 6.03 14.88 -1.73
C MET A 104 7.42 14.37 -1.31
N ALA A 105 8.47 15.14 -1.59
CA ALA A 105 9.83 14.77 -1.23
C ALA A 105 10.06 14.71 0.28
N SER A 106 9.44 15.59 1.07
CA SER A 106 9.58 15.56 2.53
C SER A 106 8.93 14.33 3.15
N ASP A 107 7.78 13.90 2.64
CA ASP A 107 7.01 12.77 3.17
C ASP A 107 7.51 11.43 2.62
N ARG A 108 7.64 11.31 1.30
CA ARG A 108 8.05 10.03 0.69
C ARG A 108 9.54 9.78 0.76
N GLY A 109 10.34 10.84 0.76
CA GLY A 109 11.79 10.73 0.73
C GLY A 109 12.29 10.07 -0.56
N GLN A 110 13.36 9.30 -0.46
CA GLN A 110 13.83 8.47 -1.57
C GLN A 110 12.92 7.24 -1.69
N ARG A 111 12.41 6.99 -2.90
CA ARG A 111 11.49 5.88 -3.22
C ARG A 111 12.12 4.48 -3.13
N ASP A 112 13.37 4.39 -2.74
CA ASP A 112 14.17 3.15 -2.72
C ASP A 112 13.88 2.25 -1.48
N ALA A 113 12.86 2.56 -0.70
CA ALA A 113 12.48 1.79 0.50
C ALA A 113 11.68 0.51 0.19
N VAL A 114 11.55 0.15 -1.09
CA VAL A 114 10.82 -1.04 -1.51
C VAL A 114 11.74 -2.26 -1.46
N PRO A 115 11.39 -3.32 -0.73
CA PRO A 115 12.20 -4.52 -0.71
C PRO A 115 12.27 -5.16 -2.10
N ALA A 116 13.49 -5.34 -2.63
CA ALA A 116 13.72 -6.15 -3.82
C ALA A 116 14.07 -7.58 -3.41
N GLY A 117 13.72 -8.52 -4.23
CA GLY A 117 14.11 -9.91 -4.05
C GLY A 117 13.02 -10.91 -4.37
N ALA A 118 13.37 -12.18 -4.36
CA ALA A 118 12.43 -13.25 -4.51
C ALA A 118 11.83 -13.60 -3.13
N PHE A 119 10.60 -13.18 -2.92
CA PHE A 119 9.90 -13.45 -1.66
C PHE A 119 9.49 -14.93 -1.52
N ARG A 120 9.41 -15.40 -0.28
CA ARG A 120 8.75 -16.66 0.05
C ARG A 120 7.22 -16.55 0.09
N LEU A 121 6.69 -15.35 -0.17
CA LEU A 121 5.28 -15.03 -0.31
C LEU A 121 4.94 -14.79 -1.77
N GLY A 122 3.64 -14.82 -2.11
CA GLY A 122 3.19 -14.85 -3.49
C GLY A 122 3.36 -16.25 -4.10
N ALA A 123 3.23 -16.36 -5.42
CA ALA A 123 3.37 -17.63 -6.12
C ALA A 123 4.76 -18.24 -5.97
N GLN A 124 4.81 -19.52 -5.62
CA GLN A 124 6.04 -20.25 -5.32
C GLN A 124 6.37 -21.25 -6.44
N PRO A 125 7.65 -21.39 -6.82
CA PRO A 125 8.06 -22.28 -7.91
C PRO A 125 7.87 -23.77 -7.59
N GLN A 126 7.86 -24.16 -6.31
CA GLN A 126 7.58 -25.53 -5.88
C GLN A 126 6.09 -25.90 -5.94
N GLY A 127 5.24 -24.93 -6.24
CA GLY A 127 3.80 -25.14 -6.31
C GLY A 127 3.08 -25.09 -4.97
N ALA A 128 1.76 -25.13 -5.03
CA ALA A 128 0.92 -25.30 -3.86
C ALA A 128 1.10 -26.71 -3.28
N GLU A 129 1.10 -26.82 -1.95
CA GLU A 129 0.95 -28.13 -1.32
C GLU A 129 -0.31 -28.81 -1.86
N ARG A 130 -0.18 -30.08 -2.29
CA ARG A 130 -1.31 -30.80 -2.89
C ARG A 130 -2.51 -30.78 -1.98
N ALA A 131 -3.59 -30.19 -2.48
CA ALA A 131 -4.89 -30.42 -1.88
C ALA A 131 -5.29 -31.89 -2.01
N ALA A 132 -6.24 -32.31 -1.16
CA ALA A 132 -6.75 -33.67 -1.10
C ALA A 132 -6.84 -34.30 -2.50
N SER A 133 -6.45 -35.58 -2.59
CA SER A 133 -6.38 -36.35 -3.81
C SER A 133 -7.63 -36.16 -4.68
N SER A 134 -7.43 -35.58 -5.88
CA SER A 134 -8.46 -35.65 -6.92
C SER A 134 -8.77 -37.10 -7.22
N THR A 135 -10.06 -37.44 -7.33
CA THR A 135 -10.50 -38.80 -7.66
C THR A 135 -10.30 -39.13 -9.14
N GLU A 136 -10.24 -38.10 -9.99
CA GLU A 136 -10.11 -38.21 -11.44
C GLU A 136 -9.31 -37.03 -12.02
N VAL A 137 -8.39 -37.31 -12.92
CA VAL A 137 -7.60 -36.30 -13.65
C VAL A 137 -8.09 -36.21 -15.09
N VAL A 138 -8.48 -35.01 -15.52
CA VAL A 138 -8.86 -34.69 -16.89
C VAL A 138 -7.76 -33.83 -17.49
N ASN A 139 -6.93 -34.41 -18.35
CA ASN A 139 -5.86 -33.65 -19.03
C ASN A 139 -6.40 -32.87 -20.22
N VAL A 140 -6.00 -31.62 -20.35
CA VAL A 140 -6.38 -30.72 -21.46
C VAL A 140 -5.12 -30.10 -22.09
N ASP A 141 -5.12 -30.01 -23.42
CA ASP A 141 -4.00 -29.54 -24.24
C ASP A 141 -4.40 -28.42 -25.22
N THR A 142 -5.68 -28.06 -25.24
CA THR A 142 -6.22 -26.95 -26.05
C THR A 142 -7.18 -26.08 -25.26
N SER A 143 -7.32 -24.80 -25.63
CA SER A 143 -8.28 -23.88 -25.01
C SER A 143 -9.72 -24.37 -25.13
N ALA A 144 -10.09 -25.00 -26.27
CA ALA A 144 -11.44 -25.56 -26.46
C ALA A 144 -11.70 -26.74 -25.54
N ALA A 145 -10.74 -27.68 -25.41
CA ALA A 145 -10.84 -28.83 -24.49
C ALA A 145 -10.92 -28.37 -23.03
N ALA A 146 -10.13 -27.36 -22.65
CA ALA A 146 -10.17 -26.78 -21.31
C ALA A 146 -11.52 -26.13 -21.01
N THR A 147 -12.06 -25.33 -21.92
CA THR A 147 -13.38 -24.72 -21.78
C THR A 147 -14.47 -25.76 -21.62
N ALA A 148 -14.46 -26.81 -22.45
CA ALA A 148 -15.43 -27.90 -22.37
C ALA A 148 -15.30 -28.71 -21.08
N ALA A 149 -14.07 -29.01 -20.65
CA ALA A 149 -13.83 -29.74 -19.39
C ALA A 149 -14.31 -28.94 -18.17
N ILE A 150 -14.04 -27.64 -18.11
CA ILE A 150 -14.50 -26.76 -17.02
C ILE A 150 -16.03 -26.65 -17.02
N ALA A 151 -16.65 -26.43 -18.18
CA ALA A 151 -18.09 -26.32 -18.31
C ALA A 151 -18.86 -27.61 -17.93
N ASN A 152 -18.23 -28.78 -18.01
CA ASN A 152 -18.83 -30.08 -17.69
C ASN A 152 -18.19 -30.77 -16.48
N ALA A 153 -17.47 -30.03 -15.65
CA ALA A 153 -16.71 -30.56 -14.53
C ALA A 153 -17.60 -31.27 -13.51
N LYS A 154 -17.08 -32.34 -12.92
CA LYS A 154 -17.77 -33.12 -11.87
C LYS A 154 -17.03 -33.01 -10.53
N PRO A 155 -17.69 -33.20 -9.40
CA PRO A 155 -17.05 -33.22 -8.09
C PRO A 155 -15.84 -34.20 -8.05
N GLY A 156 -14.71 -33.72 -7.56
CA GLY A 156 -13.48 -34.51 -7.44
C GLY A 156 -12.60 -34.54 -8.69
N GLN A 157 -13.02 -33.95 -9.79
CA GLN A 157 -12.15 -33.86 -10.98
C GLN A 157 -11.07 -32.79 -10.84
N ALA A 158 -9.87 -33.12 -11.31
CA ALA A 158 -8.78 -32.16 -11.53
C ALA A 158 -8.56 -31.98 -13.03
N ILE A 159 -8.97 -30.83 -13.53
CA ILE A 159 -8.72 -30.38 -14.90
C ILE A 159 -7.29 -29.86 -14.94
N THR A 160 -6.41 -30.63 -15.56
CA THR A 160 -4.96 -30.41 -15.55
C THR A 160 -4.49 -29.99 -16.94
N PHE A 161 -3.97 -28.79 -17.04
CA PHE A 161 -3.41 -28.27 -18.28
C PHE A 161 -2.05 -28.91 -18.59
N ALA A 162 -1.86 -29.37 -19.80
CA ALA A 162 -0.54 -29.71 -20.31
C ALA A 162 0.34 -28.46 -20.40
N PRO A 163 1.69 -28.58 -20.29
CA PRO A 163 2.57 -27.42 -20.47
C PRO A 163 2.32 -26.72 -21.82
N GLY A 164 2.14 -25.37 -21.77
CA GLY A 164 1.84 -24.61 -22.97
C GLY A 164 1.18 -23.27 -22.69
N ARG A 165 0.86 -22.58 -23.80
CA ARG A 165 0.15 -21.30 -23.79
C ARG A 165 -1.24 -21.50 -24.38
N TYR A 166 -2.25 -20.99 -23.68
CA TYR A 166 -3.66 -21.16 -24.00
C TYR A 166 -4.31 -19.79 -24.12
N ARG A 167 -4.80 -19.45 -25.32
CA ARG A 167 -5.51 -18.21 -25.58
C ARG A 167 -7.01 -18.44 -25.52
N PHE A 168 -7.69 -17.61 -24.75
CA PHE A 168 -9.14 -17.61 -24.60
C PHE A 168 -9.73 -16.28 -25.07
N GLU A 169 -10.82 -16.39 -25.80
CA GLU A 169 -11.60 -15.27 -26.34
C GLU A 169 -13.08 -15.50 -26.06
N GLY A 170 -13.89 -14.44 -26.11
CA GLY A 170 -15.33 -14.52 -25.87
C GLY A 170 -15.73 -13.76 -24.62
N LYS A 171 -16.73 -14.27 -23.91
CA LYS A 171 -17.30 -13.56 -22.75
C LYS A 171 -16.65 -13.97 -21.43
N TYR A 172 -16.62 -15.26 -21.14
CA TYR A 172 -16.02 -15.86 -19.95
C TYR A 172 -15.89 -17.38 -20.08
N ILE A 173 -15.12 -18.02 -19.22
CA ILE A 173 -15.10 -19.47 -19.00
C ILE A 173 -15.95 -19.78 -17.78
N GLY A 174 -17.08 -20.47 -17.96
CA GLY A 174 -18.06 -20.74 -16.91
C GLY A 174 -17.68 -21.93 -16.05
N ALA A 175 -17.55 -21.73 -14.73
CA ALA A 175 -17.33 -22.73 -13.70
C ALA A 175 -18.62 -22.85 -12.85
N GLY A 176 -19.64 -23.52 -13.42
CA GLY A 176 -21.02 -23.53 -12.91
C GLY A 176 -21.46 -24.82 -12.22
N HIS A 177 -20.63 -25.86 -12.18
CA HIS A 177 -20.93 -27.10 -11.46
C HIS A 177 -20.37 -27.09 -10.04
N ALA A 178 -21.12 -27.60 -9.08
CA ALA A 178 -20.71 -27.63 -7.69
C ALA A 178 -19.73 -28.76 -7.40
N GLY A 179 -18.61 -28.46 -6.77
CA GLY A 179 -17.83 -29.43 -6.03
C GLY A 179 -18.47 -29.75 -4.66
N THR A 180 -17.74 -30.45 -3.82
CA THR A 180 -18.11 -30.68 -2.41
C THR A 180 -16.88 -30.52 -1.51
N VAL A 181 -17.09 -30.42 -0.20
CA VAL A 181 -15.98 -30.29 0.76
C VAL A 181 -14.97 -31.44 0.66
N ARG A 182 -15.41 -32.65 0.34
CA ARG A 182 -14.52 -33.84 0.18
C ARG A 182 -14.02 -34.01 -1.26
N ASN A 183 -14.75 -33.49 -2.22
CA ASN A 183 -14.49 -33.65 -3.63
C ASN A 183 -14.59 -32.29 -4.35
N PRO A 184 -13.66 -31.35 -4.11
CA PRO A 184 -13.63 -30.08 -4.83
C PRO A 184 -13.31 -30.31 -6.32
N ILE A 185 -13.70 -29.37 -7.16
CA ILE A 185 -13.29 -29.35 -8.57
C ILE A 185 -12.03 -28.49 -8.65
N THR A 186 -10.97 -29.02 -9.25
CA THR A 186 -9.67 -28.33 -9.34
C THR A 186 -9.32 -28.02 -10.78
N VAL A 187 -8.84 -26.81 -11.05
CA VAL A 187 -8.22 -26.37 -12.32
C VAL A 187 -6.77 -26.04 -12.02
N ARG A 188 -5.82 -26.69 -12.72
CA ARG A 188 -4.41 -26.57 -12.34
C ARG A 188 -3.41 -26.76 -13.48
N ALA A 189 -2.19 -26.27 -13.26
CA ALA A 189 -0.99 -26.79 -13.87
C ALA A 189 -0.32 -27.81 -12.93
N GLU A 190 0.29 -28.88 -13.46
CA GLU A 190 1.08 -29.81 -12.64
C GLU A 190 2.30 -29.12 -12.02
N GLN A 191 2.95 -28.25 -12.80
CA GLN A 191 4.13 -27.48 -12.37
C GLN A 191 3.88 -25.98 -12.60
N PRO A 192 4.10 -25.12 -11.59
CA PRO A 192 4.00 -23.66 -11.75
C PRO A 192 4.92 -23.16 -12.87
N GLY A 193 4.43 -22.14 -13.60
CA GLY A 193 5.19 -21.51 -14.68
C GLY A 193 5.24 -22.28 -16.00
N THR A 194 4.68 -23.51 -16.07
CA THR A 194 4.63 -24.29 -17.33
C THR A 194 3.38 -24.02 -18.16
N VAL A 195 2.35 -23.41 -17.57
CA VAL A 195 1.05 -23.12 -18.19
C VAL A 195 0.80 -21.62 -18.14
N GLU A 196 0.55 -21.01 -19.29
CA GLU A 196 0.16 -19.60 -19.40
C GLU A 196 -1.24 -19.51 -20.04
N LEU A 197 -2.19 -18.91 -19.31
CA LEU A 197 -3.56 -18.67 -19.78
C LEU A 197 -3.68 -17.19 -20.18
N GLU A 198 -3.86 -16.92 -21.44
CA GLU A 198 -4.01 -15.59 -22.03
C GLU A 198 -5.49 -15.28 -22.26
N PHE A 199 -6.02 -14.25 -21.61
CA PHE A 199 -7.41 -13.84 -21.72
C PHE A 199 -7.55 -12.55 -22.54
N ALA A 200 -8.17 -12.64 -23.71
CA ALA A 200 -8.67 -11.52 -24.51
C ALA A 200 -10.18 -11.37 -24.29
N MET A 201 -10.59 -11.21 -23.03
CA MET A 201 -12.00 -11.16 -22.62
C MET A 201 -12.19 -10.33 -21.35
N SER A 202 -13.39 -9.80 -21.16
CA SER A 202 -13.70 -8.94 -20.03
C SER A 202 -13.67 -9.70 -18.71
N GLU A 203 -14.17 -10.92 -18.69
CA GLU A 203 -14.16 -11.81 -17.54
C GLU A 203 -13.47 -13.12 -17.91
N GLY A 204 -12.43 -13.50 -17.17
CA GLY A 204 -11.74 -14.77 -17.39
C GLY A 204 -12.59 -15.97 -16.90
N PHE A 205 -12.50 -16.32 -15.65
CA PHE A 205 -13.32 -17.37 -15.05
C PHE A 205 -14.52 -16.77 -14.33
N LEU A 206 -15.74 -17.12 -14.79
CA LEU A 206 -16.98 -16.86 -14.05
C LEU A 206 -17.30 -18.07 -13.19
N VAL A 207 -17.12 -17.93 -11.87
CA VAL A 207 -17.37 -19.00 -10.89
C VAL A 207 -18.64 -18.66 -10.13
N ASN A 208 -19.68 -19.49 -10.30
CA ASN A 208 -20.98 -19.29 -9.65
C ASN A 208 -21.50 -20.53 -8.88
N ALA A 209 -20.61 -21.50 -8.66
CA ALA A 209 -20.89 -22.72 -7.89
C ALA A 209 -19.78 -23.00 -6.86
N PRO A 210 -20.08 -23.68 -5.74
CA PRO A 210 -19.15 -23.84 -4.63
C PRO A 210 -18.06 -24.88 -4.86
N TYR A 211 -16.98 -24.80 -4.02
CA TYR A 211 -15.86 -25.74 -3.93
C TYR A 211 -15.04 -25.86 -5.21
N TRP A 212 -14.72 -24.74 -5.84
CA TRP A 212 -13.73 -24.67 -6.91
C TRP A 212 -12.35 -24.29 -6.37
N VAL A 213 -11.32 -24.93 -6.89
CA VAL A 213 -9.91 -24.68 -6.60
C VAL A 213 -9.16 -24.33 -7.88
N PHE A 214 -8.45 -23.22 -7.92
CA PHE A 214 -7.55 -22.83 -9.02
C PHE A 214 -6.13 -22.71 -8.50
N GLU A 215 -5.19 -23.46 -9.08
CA GLU A 215 -3.82 -23.52 -8.54
C GLU A 215 -2.73 -23.63 -9.58
N ASN A 216 -1.57 -23.04 -9.26
CA ASN A 216 -0.32 -23.14 -10.04
C ASN A 216 -0.41 -22.54 -11.46
N LEU A 217 -1.35 -21.67 -11.73
CA LEU A 217 -1.60 -21.08 -13.05
C LEU A 217 -0.86 -19.75 -13.22
N THR A 218 -0.34 -19.49 -14.42
CA THR A 218 0.01 -18.15 -14.86
C THR A 218 -1.12 -17.61 -15.73
N ILE A 219 -1.76 -16.50 -15.33
CA ILE A 219 -2.94 -15.93 -16.00
C ILE A 219 -2.60 -14.50 -16.40
N ARG A 220 -2.83 -14.16 -17.66
CA ARG A 220 -2.55 -12.83 -18.18
C ARG A 220 -3.72 -12.28 -18.99
N GLY A 221 -4.09 -11.03 -18.71
CA GLY A 221 -4.99 -10.24 -19.56
C GLY A 221 -4.23 -9.68 -20.76
N ILE A 222 -4.72 -9.96 -21.96
CA ILE A 222 -4.12 -9.52 -23.24
C ILE A 222 -5.08 -8.69 -24.09
N CYS A 223 -6.06 -8.02 -23.46
CA CYS A 223 -7.00 -7.16 -24.17
C CYS A 223 -6.30 -5.95 -24.78
N GLU A 224 -6.80 -5.46 -25.93
CA GLU A 224 -6.29 -4.25 -26.58
C GLU A 224 -6.48 -3.01 -25.69
N GLY A 225 -7.65 -2.88 -25.07
CA GLY A 225 -7.97 -1.81 -24.12
C GLY A 225 -7.93 -2.28 -22.67
N HIS A 226 -7.40 -1.45 -21.77
CA HIS A 226 -7.38 -1.80 -20.34
C HIS A 226 -8.78 -1.89 -19.71
N ARG A 227 -9.81 -1.36 -20.39
CA ARG A 227 -11.21 -1.50 -19.97
C ARG A 227 -11.78 -2.88 -20.24
N ASP A 228 -11.19 -3.62 -21.18
CA ASP A 228 -11.73 -4.86 -21.69
C ASP A 228 -11.25 -6.09 -20.92
N CYS A 229 -10.16 -5.98 -20.14
CA CYS A 229 -9.70 -6.98 -19.17
C CYS A 229 -10.11 -6.56 -17.76
N GLU A 230 -11.38 -6.79 -17.41
CA GLU A 230 -11.94 -6.37 -16.13
C GLU A 230 -11.53 -7.32 -14.99
N HIS A 231 -11.81 -8.61 -15.11
CA HIS A 231 -11.62 -9.58 -14.06
C HIS A 231 -10.93 -10.85 -14.54
N ALA A 232 -9.87 -11.32 -13.83
CA ALA A 232 -9.35 -12.66 -14.09
C ALA A 232 -10.29 -13.74 -13.52
N PHE A 233 -10.81 -13.48 -12.32
CA PHE A 233 -11.85 -14.28 -11.66
C PHE A 233 -13.02 -13.40 -11.28
N HIS A 234 -14.22 -13.80 -11.68
CA HIS A 234 -15.47 -13.25 -11.19
C HIS A 234 -16.21 -14.33 -10.39
N VAL A 235 -16.18 -14.20 -9.04
CA VAL A 235 -16.71 -15.18 -8.10
C VAL A 235 -18.03 -14.65 -7.56
N VAL A 236 -19.15 -15.28 -7.89
CA VAL A 236 -20.48 -14.72 -7.66
C VAL A 236 -21.46 -15.69 -7.02
N GLY A 237 -22.44 -15.15 -6.34
CA GLY A 237 -23.62 -15.88 -5.89
C GLY A 237 -23.26 -17.08 -5.02
N ASN A 238 -23.55 -18.29 -5.49
CA ASN A 238 -23.36 -19.54 -4.74
C ASN A 238 -21.91 -20.06 -4.72
N ALA A 239 -20.92 -19.31 -5.20
CA ALA A 239 -19.53 -19.76 -5.30
C ALA A 239 -18.79 -19.77 -3.94
N SER A 240 -19.44 -20.23 -2.88
CA SER A 240 -18.82 -20.38 -1.56
C SER A 240 -17.68 -21.42 -1.56
N HIS A 241 -16.76 -21.28 -0.61
CA HIS A 241 -15.56 -22.13 -0.50
C HIS A 241 -14.68 -22.15 -1.77
N PHE A 242 -14.66 -21.02 -2.49
CA PHE A 242 -13.72 -20.80 -3.59
C PHE A 242 -12.28 -20.75 -3.06
N THR A 243 -11.36 -21.37 -3.77
CA THR A 243 -9.93 -21.31 -3.44
C THR A 243 -9.10 -20.94 -4.66
N ALA A 244 -8.28 -19.91 -4.54
CA ALA A 244 -7.22 -19.61 -5.50
C ALA A 244 -5.88 -19.58 -4.77
N ARG A 245 -4.94 -20.43 -5.21
CA ARG A 245 -3.64 -20.50 -4.56
C ARG A 245 -2.50 -20.72 -5.54
N ASN A 246 -1.38 -20.11 -5.22
CA ASN A 246 -0.15 -20.23 -5.98
C ASN A 246 -0.28 -19.86 -7.46
N ASN A 247 -1.12 -18.87 -7.78
CA ASN A 247 -1.27 -18.35 -9.14
C ASN A 247 -0.47 -17.06 -9.33
N THR A 248 0.04 -16.84 -10.53
CA THR A 248 0.55 -15.53 -10.97
C THR A 248 -0.47 -14.91 -11.90
N ILE A 249 -1.03 -13.76 -11.54
CA ILE A 249 -2.09 -13.10 -12.30
C ILE A 249 -1.65 -11.69 -12.66
N THR A 250 -1.74 -11.34 -13.94
CA THR A 250 -1.21 -10.08 -14.47
C THR A 250 -2.20 -9.41 -15.42
N ASP A 251 -2.25 -8.08 -15.38
CA ASP A 251 -2.92 -7.21 -16.37
C ASP A 251 -4.46 -7.27 -16.39
N PHE A 252 -5.06 -7.26 -15.20
CA PHE A 252 -6.51 -7.07 -15.01
C PHE A 252 -6.80 -5.84 -14.13
N ASN A 253 -8.01 -5.30 -14.23
CA ASN A 253 -8.46 -4.24 -13.34
C ASN A 253 -8.75 -4.80 -11.93
N ALA A 254 -9.44 -5.94 -11.83
CA ALA A 254 -9.51 -6.76 -10.63
C ALA A 254 -9.05 -8.19 -10.96
N HIS A 255 -8.02 -8.66 -10.24
CA HIS A 255 -7.59 -10.06 -10.40
C HIS A 255 -8.65 -11.01 -9.83
N PHE A 256 -9.29 -10.60 -8.74
CA PHE A 256 -10.44 -11.24 -8.14
C PHE A 256 -11.56 -10.23 -7.91
N LYS A 257 -12.68 -10.39 -8.59
CA LYS A 257 -13.95 -9.73 -8.32
C LYS A 257 -14.86 -10.71 -7.61
N ILE A 258 -15.26 -10.38 -6.39
CA ILE A 258 -16.12 -11.23 -5.56
C ILE A 258 -17.35 -10.43 -5.17
N ASN A 259 -18.55 -10.91 -5.49
CA ASN A 259 -19.78 -10.24 -5.09
C ASN A 259 -21.01 -11.17 -5.01
N GLY A 260 -22.01 -10.70 -4.28
CA GLY A 260 -23.31 -11.38 -4.26
C GLY A 260 -24.03 -11.32 -5.60
N GLN A 261 -24.84 -12.34 -5.86
CA GLN A 261 -25.75 -12.41 -7.00
C GLN A 261 -27.04 -13.13 -6.59
N ASP A 262 -28.18 -12.60 -7.00
CA ASP A 262 -29.51 -13.19 -6.77
C ASP A 262 -29.81 -13.55 -5.30
N GLY A 263 -29.28 -12.73 -4.38
CA GLY A 263 -29.44 -12.91 -2.94
C GLY A 263 -28.47 -13.91 -2.29
N ALA A 264 -27.70 -14.66 -3.07
CA ALA A 264 -26.63 -15.54 -2.57
C ALA A 264 -25.31 -14.79 -2.50
N MET A 265 -24.45 -15.17 -1.54
CA MET A 265 -23.14 -14.56 -1.32
C MET A 265 -22.06 -15.65 -1.35
N PRO A 266 -20.95 -15.43 -2.07
CA PRO A 266 -19.86 -16.40 -2.16
C PRO A 266 -18.97 -16.32 -0.90
N ASP A 267 -19.46 -16.87 0.21
CA ASP A 267 -18.76 -16.85 1.50
C ASP A 267 -17.67 -17.92 1.61
N ASP A 268 -16.82 -17.81 2.66
CA ASP A 268 -15.85 -18.83 3.08
C ASP A 268 -14.72 -19.10 2.06
N GLY A 269 -14.32 -18.07 1.30
CA GLY A 269 -13.29 -18.23 0.27
C GLY A 269 -11.86 -18.08 0.79
N LEU A 270 -10.90 -18.57 0.01
CA LEU A 270 -9.47 -18.53 0.29
C LEU A 270 -8.68 -18.03 -0.92
N ILE A 271 -7.89 -16.97 -0.73
CA ILE A 271 -6.90 -16.47 -1.70
C ILE A 271 -5.54 -16.49 -1.02
N GLU A 272 -4.67 -17.44 -1.41
CA GLU A 272 -3.37 -17.58 -0.73
C GLU A 272 -2.21 -17.83 -1.70
N PHE A 273 -1.03 -17.31 -1.35
CA PHE A 273 0.20 -17.47 -2.12
C PHE A 273 0.09 -17.02 -3.59
N ASN A 274 -0.81 -16.09 -3.94
CA ASN A 274 -0.88 -15.57 -5.30
C ASN A 274 0.01 -14.34 -5.48
N THR A 275 0.56 -14.17 -6.67
CA THR A 275 1.21 -12.94 -7.13
C THR A 275 0.26 -12.20 -8.05
N LEU A 276 -0.16 -11.00 -7.63
CA LEU A 276 -1.13 -10.14 -8.32
C LEU A 276 -0.43 -8.83 -8.70
N THR A 277 -0.31 -8.56 -10.00
CA THR A 277 0.43 -7.40 -10.49
C THR A 277 -0.10 -6.90 -11.82
N ASN A 278 0.28 -5.69 -12.24
CA ASN A 278 0.08 -5.21 -13.59
C ASN A 278 1.42 -4.80 -14.21
N SER A 279 1.60 -5.06 -15.49
CA SER A 279 2.80 -4.71 -16.24
C SER A 279 2.83 -3.24 -16.68
N SER A 280 1.68 -2.56 -16.62
CA SER A 280 1.51 -1.15 -16.98
C SER A 280 0.43 -0.47 -16.14
N ILE A 281 0.51 0.87 -16.04
CA ILE A 281 -0.53 1.68 -15.42
C ILE A 281 -1.84 1.48 -16.19
N ARG A 282 -2.91 1.09 -15.50
CA ARG A 282 -4.21 0.81 -16.11
C ARG A 282 -4.86 2.10 -16.64
N GLN A 283 -5.02 2.21 -17.94
CA GLN A 283 -5.69 3.33 -18.61
C GLN A 283 -7.20 3.08 -18.62
N THR A 284 -7.84 3.32 -17.48
CA THR A 284 -9.27 3.06 -17.30
C THR A 284 -9.85 3.96 -16.22
N SER A 285 -11.13 4.33 -16.38
CA SER A 285 -11.94 4.94 -15.32
C SER A 285 -12.54 3.92 -14.36
N ASN A 286 -12.57 2.63 -14.73
CA ASN A 286 -13.11 1.55 -13.92
C ASN A 286 -12.29 1.36 -12.62
N PRO A 287 -12.84 0.77 -11.57
CA PRO A 287 -12.08 0.41 -10.37
C PRO A 287 -10.87 -0.45 -10.72
N VAL A 288 -9.72 -0.13 -10.14
CA VAL A 288 -8.52 -0.99 -10.20
C VAL A 288 -8.21 -1.45 -8.79
N THR A 289 -8.49 -2.72 -8.53
CA THR A 289 -8.38 -3.32 -7.20
C THR A 289 -8.11 -4.83 -7.35
N PRO A 290 -6.86 -5.29 -7.19
CA PRO A 290 -6.51 -6.70 -7.32
C PRO A 290 -7.43 -7.67 -6.58
N ILE A 291 -7.85 -7.37 -5.35
CA ILE A 291 -8.87 -8.15 -4.63
C ILE A 291 -10.04 -7.23 -4.28
N ASP A 292 -11.10 -7.31 -5.06
CA ASP A 292 -12.34 -6.53 -4.93
C ASP A 292 -13.44 -7.42 -4.33
N LEU A 293 -13.57 -7.43 -2.99
CA LEU A 293 -14.52 -8.25 -2.25
C LEU A 293 -15.69 -7.40 -1.78
N VAL A 294 -16.89 -7.73 -2.28
CA VAL A 294 -18.13 -7.02 -1.99
C VAL A 294 -19.19 -7.99 -1.44
N ALA A 295 -19.74 -7.68 -0.28
CA ALA A 295 -20.85 -8.39 0.38
C ALA A 295 -20.55 -9.82 0.85
N ALA A 296 -19.38 -10.37 0.61
CA ALA A 296 -18.97 -11.70 1.04
C ALA A 296 -18.31 -11.66 2.43
N SER A 297 -18.39 -12.78 3.14
CA SER A 297 -17.94 -12.94 4.52
C SER A 297 -17.01 -14.15 4.70
N ASN A 298 -16.25 -14.15 5.80
CA ASN A 298 -15.37 -15.26 6.22
C ASN A 298 -14.25 -15.58 5.19
N TRP A 299 -13.85 -14.59 4.38
CA TRP A 299 -12.74 -14.77 3.44
C TRP A 299 -11.39 -14.64 4.14
N VAL A 300 -10.46 -15.49 3.71
CA VAL A 300 -9.04 -15.43 4.11
C VAL A 300 -8.20 -15.07 2.90
N MET A 301 -7.57 -13.89 2.95
CA MET A 301 -6.61 -13.42 1.95
C MET A 301 -5.24 -13.37 2.61
N ARG A 302 -4.38 -14.37 2.32
CA ARG A 302 -3.11 -14.49 3.04
C ARG A 302 -1.93 -14.85 2.15
N LYS A 303 -0.73 -14.40 2.57
CA LYS A 303 0.55 -14.74 1.94
C LYS A 303 0.61 -14.39 0.46
N ASN A 304 -0.19 -13.42 0.01
CA ASN A 304 -0.17 -12.92 -1.36
C ASN A 304 0.87 -11.82 -1.51
N LEU A 305 1.43 -11.70 -2.72
CA LEU A 305 2.21 -10.56 -3.17
C LEU A 305 1.33 -9.73 -4.12
N ILE A 306 0.99 -8.50 -3.72
CA ILE A 306 0.11 -7.60 -4.47
C ILE A 306 0.91 -6.35 -4.83
N THR A 307 1.10 -6.07 -6.14
CA THR A 307 1.92 -4.95 -6.59
C THR A 307 1.31 -4.23 -7.78
N ASP A 308 1.72 -2.97 -8.00
CA ASP A 308 1.56 -2.25 -9.27
C ASP A 308 0.10 -2.17 -9.76
N PHE A 309 -0.80 -1.68 -8.93
CA PHE A 309 -2.23 -1.58 -9.22
C PHE A 309 -2.71 -0.14 -9.48
N SER A 310 -1.86 0.68 -10.10
CA SER A 310 -2.16 2.08 -10.40
C SER A 310 -3.06 2.26 -11.62
N LYS A 311 -3.85 3.35 -11.65
CA LYS A 311 -4.65 3.76 -12.81
C LYS A 311 -4.48 5.24 -13.14
N SER A 312 -4.67 5.60 -14.43
CA SER A 312 -4.46 6.95 -14.93
C SER A 312 -5.72 7.76 -15.19
N GLU A 313 -6.91 7.14 -15.22
CA GLU A 313 -8.17 7.81 -15.57
C GLU A 313 -9.17 7.85 -14.42
N GLY A 314 -10.26 8.60 -14.60
CA GLY A 314 -11.32 8.79 -13.62
C GLY A 314 -10.81 9.48 -12.35
N GLY A 315 -11.20 9.00 -11.18
CA GLY A 315 -10.76 9.52 -9.88
C GLY A 315 -9.31 9.21 -9.54
N ARG A 316 -8.62 8.39 -10.33
CA ARG A 316 -7.24 7.92 -10.13
C ARG A 316 -6.97 7.31 -8.77
N VAL A 317 -8.00 6.77 -8.11
CA VAL A 317 -7.87 6.06 -6.83
C VAL A 317 -7.93 4.57 -7.10
N SER A 318 -6.99 3.83 -6.52
CA SER A 318 -6.90 2.37 -6.58
C SER A 318 -6.58 1.78 -5.22
N TYR A 319 -6.90 0.51 -5.02
CA TYR A 319 -6.69 -0.23 -3.78
C TYR A 319 -5.93 -1.52 -4.07
N GLY A 320 -5.02 -1.92 -3.20
CA GLY A 320 -4.41 -3.26 -3.28
C GLY A 320 -5.43 -4.35 -3.03
N ALA A 321 -6.22 -4.17 -1.98
CA ALA A 321 -7.37 -5.00 -1.69
C ALA A 321 -8.37 -4.26 -0.80
N PHE A 322 -9.64 -4.58 -0.93
CA PHE A 322 -10.65 -4.18 0.05
C PHE A 322 -11.70 -5.27 0.30
N ALA A 323 -12.33 -5.18 1.46
CA ALA A 323 -13.57 -5.89 1.79
C ALA A 323 -14.63 -4.87 2.18
N LYS A 324 -15.81 -4.89 1.53
CA LYS A 324 -16.90 -3.92 1.71
C LYS A 324 -18.28 -4.54 1.47
N GLY A 325 -19.34 -3.72 1.51
CA GLY A 325 -20.70 -4.16 1.15
C GLY A 325 -21.42 -4.95 2.24
N ALA A 326 -21.19 -4.61 3.51
CA ALA A 326 -21.80 -5.24 4.69
C ALA A 326 -21.42 -6.72 4.90
N GLY A 327 -20.23 -7.13 4.45
CA GLY A 327 -19.62 -8.41 4.81
C GLY A 327 -19.02 -8.39 6.23
N LYS A 328 -18.56 -9.55 6.72
CA LYS A 328 -17.96 -9.68 8.06
C LYS A 328 -16.92 -10.78 8.14
N ASN A 329 -16.12 -10.74 9.22
CA ASN A 329 -15.11 -11.76 9.57
C ASN A 329 -14.08 -12.01 8.46
N ASN A 330 -13.76 -11.01 7.64
CA ASN A 330 -12.74 -11.13 6.60
C ASN A 330 -11.35 -10.91 7.18
N LEU A 331 -10.38 -11.67 6.71
CA LEU A 331 -9.01 -11.67 7.21
C LEU A 331 -8.01 -11.37 6.10
N PHE A 332 -7.28 -10.27 6.23
CA PHE A 332 -6.06 -10.00 5.46
C PHE A 332 -4.84 -10.31 6.32
N GLU A 333 -4.12 -11.39 6.03
CA GLU A 333 -3.05 -11.90 6.87
C GLU A 333 -1.76 -12.16 6.12
N ASN A 334 -0.65 -11.66 6.64
CA ASN A 334 0.68 -11.99 6.13
C ASN A 334 0.83 -11.75 4.61
N ASN A 335 0.24 -10.67 4.07
CA ASN A 335 0.43 -10.28 2.67
C ASN A 335 1.56 -9.26 2.55
N ILE A 336 2.21 -9.22 1.39
CA ILE A 336 3.07 -8.12 0.97
C ILE A 336 2.29 -7.31 -0.07
N VAL A 337 2.04 -6.03 0.24
CA VAL A 337 1.35 -5.08 -0.63
C VAL A 337 2.30 -3.92 -0.95
N ILE A 338 2.72 -3.79 -2.20
CA ILE A 338 3.61 -2.71 -2.64
C ILE A 338 2.89 -1.93 -3.73
N CYS A 339 2.34 -0.78 -3.38
CA CYS A 339 1.47 -0.01 -4.27
C CYS A 339 2.16 0.42 -5.56
N GLU A 340 3.40 0.87 -5.46
CA GLU A 340 4.27 1.26 -6.58
C GLU A 340 5.58 0.48 -6.48
N TYR A 341 5.63 -0.73 -7.05
CA TYR A 341 6.83 -1.57 -7.04
C TYR A 341 7.73 -1.29 -8.25
N LYS A 342 7.20 -1.47 -9.44
CA LYS A 342 7.87 -1.18 -10.72
C LYS A 342 7.24 0.01 -11.44
N LEU A 343 5.95 0.24 -11.20
CA LEU A 343 5.18 1.28 -11.86
C LEU A 343 5.03 2.48 -10.93
N HIS A 344 5.31 3.66 -11.46
CA HIS A 344 5.09 4.92 -10.77
C HIS A 344 4.03 5.73 -11.53
N ALA A 345 2.95 6.10 -10.85
CA ALA A 345 1.82 6.83 -11.43
C ALA A 345 1.65 8.20 -10.75
N PRO A 346 2.39 9.23 -11.19
CA PRO A 346 2.26 10.56 -10.61
C PRO A 346 0.81 11.08 -10.65
N GLY A 347 0.33 11.59 -9.52
CA GLY A 347 -1.04 12.09 -9.37
C GLY A 347 -2.11 11.01 -9.22
N SER A 348 -1.75 9.73 -9.14
CA SER A 348 -2.64 8.66 -8.70
C SER A 348 -2.59 8.49 -7.19
N GLN A 349 -3.68 8.00 -6.62
CA GLN A 349 -3.80 7.68 -5.20
C GLN A 349 -3.93 6.17 -5.04
N GLN A 350 -2.96 5.57 -4.34
CA GLN A 350 -2.96 4.14 -4.05
C GLN A 350 -3.12 3.91 -2.55
N VAL A 351 -4.18 3.20 -2.18
CA VAL A 351 -4.43 2.71 -0.83
C VAL A 351 -4.00 1.25 -0.75
N GLY A 352 -3.26 0.87 0.28
CA GLY A 352 -2.81 -0.51 0.45
C GLY A 352 -3.97 -1.47 0.69
N LEU A 353 -4.50 -1.53 1.90
CA LEU A 353 -5.63 -2.37 2.29
C LEU A 353 -6.77 -1.52 2.86
N SER A 354 -8.02 -1.94 2.60
CA SER A 354 -9.19 -1.24 3.15
C SER A 354 -10.24 -2.22 3.71
N LEU A 355 -10.80 -1.86 4.87
CA LEU A 355 -12.04 -2.42 5.38
C LEU A 355 -13.14 -1.37 5.20
N GLY A 356 -14.16 -1.75 4.42
CA GLY A 356 -15.11 -0.82 3.87
C GLY A 356 -14.53 -0.02 2.70
N GLY A 357 -15.36 0.64 1.93
CA GLY A 357 -14.93 1.39 0.75
C GLY A 357 -15.67 2.72 0.59
N GLY A 358 -16.78 2.88 1.27
CA GLY A 358 -17.70 4.01 1.11
C GLY A 358 -18.29 4.10 -0.30
N GLY A 359 -19.56 4.36 -0.40
CA GLY A 359 -20.22 4.50 -1.70
C GLY A 359 -20.62 3.20 -2.38
N THR A 360 -20.63 2.08 -1.66
CA THR A 360 -21.26 0.85 -2.14
C THR A 360 -22.76 1.08 -2.25
N GLY A 361 -23.35 0.80 -3.43
CA GLY A 361 -24.78 0.91 -3.64
C GLY A 361 -25.55 -0.07 -2.74
N LYS A 362 -26.68 0.37 -2.17
CA LYS A 362 -27.49 -0.47 -1.25
C LYS A 362 -27.91 -1.79 -1.89
N GLU A 363 -28.16 -1.79 -3.18
CA GLU A 363 -28.60 -2.94 -3.98
C GLU A 363 -27.57 -4.08 -4.01
N VAL A 364 -26.27 -3.75 -3.93
CA VAL A 364 -25.19 -4.75 -3.94
C VAL A 364 -24.67 -5.09 -2.54
N CYS A 365 -25.18 -4.42 -1.51
CA CYS A 365 -24.82 -4.73 -0.14
C CYS A 365 -25.58 -5.93 0.39
N ARG A 366 -24.92 -6.74 1.21
CA ARG A 366 -25.49 -7.94 1.83
C ARG A 366 -26.78 -7.66 2.62
N ASP A 367 -26.78 -6.59 3.41
CA ASP A 367 -27.89 -6.17 4.28
C ASP A 367 -28.87 -5.20 3.60
N LYS A 368 -28.66 -4.88 2.32
CA LYS A 368 -29.43 -3.91 1.55
C LYS A 368 -29.50 -2.49 2.17
N ARG A 369 -28.63 -2.21 3.15
CA ARG A 369 -28.56 -0.93 3.87
C ARG A 369 -27.23 -0.24 3.73
N CYS A 370 -26.14 -0.98 3.81
CA CYS A 370 -24.76 -0.47 3.76
C CYS A 370 -24.45 0.67 4.75
N VAL A 371 -25.05 0.64 5.93
CA VAL A 371 -24.71 1.59 6.99
C VAL A 371 -23.29 1.31 7.46
N THR A 372 -23.02 0.05 7.79
CA THR A 372 -21.68 -0.47 8.04
C THR A 372 -21.26 -1.30 6.84
N GLU A 373 -20.13 -0.98 6.24
CA GLU A 373 -19.63 -1.63 5.02
C GLU A 373 -18.84 -2.91 5.31
N GLN A 374 -18.31 -3.06 6.54
CA GLN A 374 -17.59 -4.24 7.00
C GLN A 374 -17.69 -4.36 8.52
N ASP A 375 -17.67 -5.58 9.06
CA ASP A 375 -17.74 -5.82 10.50
C ASP A 375 -16.81 -6.95 10.93
N ALA A 376 -16.28 -6.87 12.16
CA ALA A 376 -15.44 -7.88 12.84
C ALA A 376 -14.30 -8.44 11.96
N SER A 377 -13.72 -7.62 11.09
CA SER A 377 -12.67 -8.03 10.16
C SER A 377 -11.29 -7.65 10.67
N ILE A 378 -10.27 -8.38 10.20
CA ILE A 378 -8.90 -8.30 10.73
C ILE A 378 -7.91 -8.04 9.61
N ILE A 379 -6.99 -7.08 9.84
CA ILE A 379 -5.79 -6.88 9.03
C ILE A 379 -4.59 -7.13 9.94
N ARG A 380 -3.85 -8.23 9.74
CA ARG A 380 -2.72 -8.56 10.61
C ARG A 380 -1.50 -9.09 9.88
N GLY A 381 -0.32 -8.76 10.41
CA GLY A 381 0.95 -9.30 9.93
C GLY A 381 1.30 -8.92 8.50
N ASN A 382 0.71 -7.85 7.93
CA ASN A 382 0.99 -7.46 6.54
C ASN A 382 2.15 -6.46 6.46
N LEU A 383 2.96 -6.57 5.41
CA LEU A 383 3.88 -5.53 4.97
C LEU A 383 3.19 -4.72 3.86
N ILE A 384 3.03 -3.42 4.09
CA ILE A 384 2.42 -2.49 3.14
C ILE A 384 3.42 -1.38 2.85
N ALA A 385 3.76 -1.17 1.58
CA ALA A 385 4.83 -0.24 1.21
C ALA A 385 4.50 0.61 -0.03
N SER A 386 5.14 1.77 -0.09
CA SER A 386 5.15 2.68 -1.24
C SER A 386 3.77 3.05 -1.77
N CYS A 387 2.81 3.31 -0.86
CA CYS A 387 1.48 3.78 -1.20
C CYS A 387 1.44 5.31 -1.20
N SER A 388 0.93 5.91 -2.26
CA SER A 388 0.82 7.37 -2.35
C SER A 388 -0.28 7.95 -1.46
N ASP A 389 -1.15 7.11 -0.91
CA ASP A 389 -2.17 7.47 0.08
C ASP A 389 -2.07 6.54 1.32
N GLU A 390 -3.16 6.23 2.00
CA GLU A 390 -3.17 5.40 3.20
C GLU A 390 -2.58 3.99 2.95
N GLY A 391 -1.78 3.51 3.89
CA GLY A 391 -1.42 2.09 3.93
C GLY A 391 -2.62 1.23 4.30
N ILE A 392 -3.38 1.64 5.33
CA ILE A 392 -4.62 0.98 5.76
C ILE A 392 -5.73 2.03 5.93
N TYR A 393 -6.89 1.74 5.33
CA TYR A 393 -8.07 2.60 5.42
C TYR A 393 -9.27 1.85 6.01
N ILE A 394 -9.79 2.37 7.12
CA ILE A 394 -10.99 1.87 7.79
C ILE A 394 -12.12 2.87 7.51
N ASN A 395 -13.09 2.45 6.70
CA ASN A 395 -14.11 3.32 6.12
C ASN A 395 -15.50 2.71 6.29
N ARG A 396 -16.25 3.15 7.29
CA ARG A 396 -17.52 2.55 7.71
C ARG A 396 -17.38 1.06 8.04
N SER A 397 -16.31 0.72 8.76
CA SER A 397 -16.07 -0.65 9.20
C SER A 397 -16.03 -0.70 10.73
N ALA A 398 -16.90 -1.51 11.30
CA ALA A 398 -17.03 -1.69 12.75
C ALA A 398 -16.15 -2.82 13.26
N THR A 399 -15.80 -2.77 14.54
CA THR A 399 -15.09 -3.84 15.30
C THR A 399 -13.87 -4.39 14.57
N SER A 400 -13.17 -3.51 13.81
CA SER A 400 -11.99 -3.87 13.04
C SER A 400 -10.77 -4.05 13.94
N LYS A 401 -9.92 -5.05 13.66
CA LYS A 401 -8.66 -5.26 14.37
C LYS A 401 -7.48 -5.11 13.40
N ILE A 402 -6.53 -4.23 13.76
CA ILE A 402 -5.35 -3.91 12.95
C ILE A 402 -4.12 -4.23 13.79
N ILE A 403 -3.47 -5.37 13.53
CA ILE A 403 -2.53 -5.98 14.46
C ILE A 403 -1.21 -6.31 13.78
N HIS A 404 -0.09 -5.86 14.36
CA HIS A 404 1.26 -6.23 13.92
C HIS A 404 1.51 -6.04 12.40
N ASN A 405 1.03 -4.93 11.81
CA ASN A 405 1.35 -4.60 10.42
C ASN A 405 2.58 -3.67 10.36
N THR A 406 3.39 -3.82 9.32
CA THR A 406 4.48 -2.91 8.98
C THR A 406 4.09 -2.06 7.78
N LEU A 407 4.03 -0.74 7.97
CA LEU A 407 3.72 0.24 6.94
C LEU A 407 4.97 1.11 6.69
N ILE A 408 5.47 1.15 5.45
CA ILE A 408 6.66 1.92 5.08
C ILE A 408 6.36 2.76 3.84
N ASP A 409 6.71 4.04 3.87
CA ASP A 409 6.39 4.98 2.79
C ASP A 409 4.89 4.96 2.44
N THR A 410 4.03 5.14 3.46
CA THR A 410 2.58 5.17 3.31
C THR A 410 1.98 6.40 3.99
N GLY A 411 0.74 6.74 3.68
CA GLY A 411 -0.04 7.76 4.40
C GLY A 411 -0.48 7.33 5.80
N GLY A 412 -0.01 6.18 6.30
CA GLY A 412 -0.34 5.66 7.62
C GLY A 412 -1.67 4.91 7.66
N ILE A 413 -2.34 4.97 8.81
CA ILE A 413 -3.65 4.35 9.05
C ILE A 413 -4.70 5.44 9.26
N SER A 414 -5.82 5.34 8.54
CA SER A 414 -6.96 6.26 8.70
C SER A 414 -8.21 5.50 9.12
N VAL A 415 -8.84 5.94 10.22
CA VAL A 415 -10.14 5.44 10.70
C VAL A 415 -11.14 6.56 10.57
N ARG A 416 -12.18 6.37 9.75
CA ARG A 416 -13.05 7.45 9.32
C ARG A 416 -14.52 7.08 9.32
N PHE A 417 -15.37 8.05 9.63
CA PHE A 417 -16.82 7.99 9.76
C PHE A 417 -17.33 7.35 11.06
N VAL A 418 -18.46 7.85 11.53
CA VAL A 418 -19.08 7.49 12.81
C VAL A 418 -19.39 5.98 12.94
N GLU A 419 -19.57 5.30 11.82
CA GLU A 419 -19.83 3.85 11.76
C GLU A 419 -18.55 3.01 11.94
N SER A 420 -17.37 3.66 11.92
CA SER A 420 -16.10 2.96 12.04
C SER A 420 -15.67 2.83 13.49
N SER A 421 -15.22 1.62 13.84
CA SER A 421 -14.49 1.37 15.08
C SER A 421 -13.32 0.41 14.84
N ALA A 422 -12.15 0.73 15.41
CA ALA A 422 -10.95 -0.06 15.23
C ALA A 422 -10.11 -0.17 16.50
N ASP A 423 -9.52 -1.35 16.70
CA ASP A 423 -8.48 -1.62 17.68
C ASP A 423 -7.15 -1.81 16.97
N LEU A 424 -6.17 -0.95 17.28
CA LEU A 424 -4.82 -0.99 16.72
C LEU A 424 -3.84 -1.46 17.78
N GLU A 425 -3.04 -2.48 17.47
CA GLU A 425 -2.05 -3.04 18.42
C GLU A 425 -0.78 -3.49 17.70
N GLY A 426 0.38 -3.09 18.23
CA GLY A 426 1.69 -3.60 17.83
C GLY A 426 2.11 -3.25 16.41
N ASN A 427 1.49 -2.28 15.74
CA ASN A 427 1.84 -1.90 14.39
C ASN A 427 3.09 -1.01 14.36
N LEU A 428 3.85 -1.11 13.27
CA LEU A 428 4.99 -0.27 12.93
C LEU A 428 4.63 0.58 11.70
N ILE A 429 4.49 1.91 11.87
CA ILE A 429 3.82 2.75 10.90
C ILE A 429 4.69 3.97 10.54
N ASP A 430 5.29 3.97 9.35
CA ASP A 430 5.90 5.15 8.76
C ASP A 430 4.82 6.04 8.14
N GLY A 431 4.11 6.72 8.99
CA GLY A 431 2.98 7.58 8.73
C GLY A 431 2.14 7.82 9.99
N PRO A 432 1.14 8.69 9.95
CA PRO A 432 0.27 8.99 11.09
C PRO A 432 -0.84 7.94 11.27
N ILE A 433 -1.30 7.81 12.51
CA ILE A 433 -2.61 7.21 12.83
C ILE A 433 -3.62 8.37 12.89
N ARG A 434 -4.66 8.33 12.06
CA ARG A 434 -5.64 9.41 11.94
C ARG A 434 -7.04 8.94 12.28
N LEU A 435 -7.67 9.67 13.19
CA LEU A 435 -9.08 9.52 13.54
C LEU A 435 -9.87 10.69 12.98
N ARG A 436 -10.92 10.40 12.20
CA ARG A 436 -11.71 11.44 11.52
C ARG A 436 -13.22 11.15 11.57
N ASP A 437 -14.00 12.21 11.42
CA ASP A 437 -15.46 12.16 11.23
C ASP A 437 -16.17 11.33 12.33
N ASN A 438 -15.77 11.53 13.60
CA ASN A 438 -16.31 10.89 14.80
C ASN A 438 -16.21 9.34 14.82
N ALA A 439 -15.24 8.76 14.13
CA ALA A 439 -14.92 7.35 14.26
C ALA A 439 -14.41 7.01 15.67
N ILE A 440 -14.44 5.74 16.05
CA ILE A 440 -13.95 5.25 17.33
C ILE A 440 -12.63 4.51 17.12
N LEU A 441 -11.61 4.88 17.88
CA LEU A 441 -10.30 4.26 17.81
C LEU A 441 -9.79 3.91 19.21
N ARG A 442 -9.35 2.67 19.38
CA ARG A 442 -8.53 2.23 20.48
C ARG A 442 -7.11 1.98 19.95
N ASP A 443 -6.20 2.89 20.28
CA ASP A 443 -4.79 2.85 19.87
C ASP A 443 -3.97 2.35 21.07
N THR A 444 -3.53 1.10 20.98
CA THR A 444 -2.78 0.45 22.06
C THR A 444 -1.41 0.03 21.55
N ASP A 445 -0.36 0.72 22.04
CA ASP A 445 1.03 0.32 21.85
C ASP A 445 1.43 0.12 20.37
N ASN A 446 1.32 1.20 19.58
CA ASN A 446 1.78 1.28 18.20
C ASN A 446 2.95 2.26 18.07
N LEU A 447 3.84 2.01 17.10
CA LEU A 447 4.90 2.96 16.72
C LEU A 447 4.50 3.65 15.42
N SER A 448 4.32 4.97 15.47
CA SER A 448 3.89 5.76 14.32
C SER A 448 4.76 7.02 14.14
N THR A 449 4.72 7.60 12.96
CA THR A 449 5.36 8.89 12.64
C THR A 449 4.31 9.99 12.64
N SER A 450 4.49 11.01 13.49
CA SER A 450 3.56 12.14 13.56
C SER A 450 3.60 12.98 12.28
N VAL A 451 2.50 13.70 11.99
CA VAL A 451 2.36 14.50 10.77
C VAL A 451 3.41 15.61 10.69
N SER A 452 3.69 16.28 11.79
CA SER A 452 4.71 17.34 11.85
C SER A 452 6.09 16.84 11.44
N ARG A 453 6.46 15.61 11.84
CA ARG A 453 7.74 15.00 11.46
C ARG A 453 7.84 14.76 9.95
N LEU A 454 6.74 14.39 9.30
CA LEU A 454 6.71 14.22 7.83
C LEU A 454 6.98 15.55 7.10
N TYR A 455 6.43 16.67 7.59
CA TYR A 455 6.75 18.00 7.03
C TYR A 455 8.24 18.38 7.18
N LEU A 456 8.89 17.87 8.21
CA LEU A 456 10.32 18.08 8.47
C LEU A 456 11.21 17.04 7.76
N GLY A 457 10.65 16.10 7.01
CA GLY A 457 11.39 15.01 6.39
C GLY A 457 11.99 14.02 7.39
N SER A 458 11.41 13.92 8.58
CA SER A 458 11.87 13.03 9.66
C SER A 458 11.00 11.78 9.74
N HIS A 459 11.61 10.62 9.53
CA HIS A 459 10.93 9.32 9.46
C HIS A 459 11.51 8.35 10.50
N PRO A 460 11.21 8.51 11.81
CA PRO A 460 11.83 7.70 12.85
C PRO A 460 11.52 6.21 12.73
N VAL A 461 10.33 5.84 12.24
CA VAL A 461 9.99 4.45 11.99
C VAL A 461 10.80 3.87 10.82
N ARG A 462 10.94 4.62 9.73
CA ARG A 462 11.76 4.21 8.58
C ARG A 462 13.24 4.04 8.96
N GLN A 463 13.74 4.86 9.88
CA GLN A 463 15.11 4.81 10.39
C GLN A 463 15.40 3.58 11.29
N LEU A 464 14.40 2.84 11.70
CA LEU A 464 14.60 1.55 12.40
C LEU A 464 15.16 0.47 11.47
N PHE A 465 15.05 0.67 10.16
CA PHE A 465 15.62 -0.20 9.15
C PHE A 465 16.96 0.33 8.68
N ASP A 466 17.92 -0.57 8.45
CA ASP A 466 19.26 -0.19 7.99
C ASP A 466 19.19 0.44 6.59
N ASN A 467 19.58 1.71 6.50
CA ASN A 467 19.58 2.49 5.25
C ASN A 467 20.73 2.13 4.30
N GLY A 468 21.59 1.19 4.65
CA GLY A 468 22.83 0.91 3.93
C GLY A 468 22.68 0.15 2.63
N ALA A 469 21.56 -0.49 2.39
CA ALA A 469 21.28 -1.21 1.16
C ALA A 469 19.86 -0.92 0.74
N ARG A 470 19.68 -0.42 -0.46
CA ARG A 470 18.41 -0.39 -1.14
C ARG A 470 17.74 -1.74 -0.93
N HIS A 471 16.53 -1.75 -0.40
CA HIS A 471 15.69 -2.95 -0.33
C HIS A 471 15.92 -3.93 0.82
N THR A 472 16.72 -3.63 1.82
CA THR A 472 16.79 -4.47 3.02
C THR A 472 15.94 -3.85 4.14
N LEU A 473 14.95 -4.59 4.60
CA LEU A 473 14.22 -4.27 5.82
C LEU A 473 14.89 -4.96 7.01
N SER A 474 16.22 -4.96 7.02
CA SER A 474 17.03 -5.41 8.16
C SER A 474 17.15 -4.27 9.18
N GLY A 475 17.15 -4.61 10.45
CA GLY A 475 17.28 -3.64 11.53
C GLY A 475 16.96 -4.26 12.88
N LYS A 476 17.25 -3.55 13.94
CA LYS A 476 16.86 -3.94 15.29
C LYS A 476 15.51 -3.32 15.63
N LEU A 477 14.45 -4.05 15.37
CA LEU A 477 13.11 -3.60 15.70
C LEU A 477 12.88 -3.61 17.20
N PRO A 478 12.21 -2.59 17.76
CA PRO A 478 11.77 -2.59 19.15
C PRO A 478 10.87 -3.80 19.44
N ARG A 479 10.97 -4.36 20.64
CA ARG A 479 10.18 -5.52 21.06
C ARG A 479 9.15 -5.14 22.09
N ARG A 480 8.05 -5.85 22.09
CA ARG A 480 6.95 -5.74 23.05
C ARG A 480 6.55 -7.11 23.58
N ALA A 481 5.86 -7.14 24.71
CA ALA A 481 5.22 -8.37 25.17
C ALA A 481 4.17 -8.84 24.15
N ALA A 482 4.09 -10.14 23.91
CA ALA A 482 3.07 -10.69 23.03
C ALA A 482 1.68 -10.43 23.61
N GLY A 483 0.81 -9.77 22.86
CA GLY A 483 -0.60 -9.69 23.18
C GLY A 483 -1.30 -11.04 22.89
N PRO A 484 -2.50 -11.25 23.46
CA PRO A 484 -3.25 -12.50 23.27
C PRO A 484 -3.56 -12.80 21.81
N GLU A 485 -3.72 -11.78 21.00
CA GLU A 485 -4.05 -11.87 19.56
C GLU A 485 -2.86 -12.28 18.66
N ALA A 486 -1.62 -12.18 19.16
CA ALA A 486 -0.40 -12.51 18.42
C ALA A 486 0.28 -13.81 18.90
N THR A 487 -0.13 -14.34 20.04
CA THR A 487 0.54 -15.50 20.65
C THR A 487 0.36 -16.75 19.80
N GLY A 488 1.49 -17.37 19.39
CA GLY A 488 1.50 -18.62 18.63
C GLY A 488 1.21 -18.48 17.13
N ILE A 489 0.94 -17.27 16.63
CA ILE A 489 0.75 -17.00 15.20
C ILE A 489 2.12 -16.73 14.58
N PRO A 490 2.48 -17.41 13.48
CA PRO A 490 3.70 -17.10 12.75
C PRO A 490 3.67 -15.67 12.18
N ASP A 491 4.80 -14.99 12.25
CA ASP A 491 4.98 -13.70 11.58
C ASP A 491 4.89 -13.80 10.05
N LEU A 492 5.01 -12.67 9.34
CA LEU A 492 4.99 -12.60 7.87
C LEU A 492 5.97 -13.59 7.22
N CYS A 493 7.14 -13.78 7.82
CA CYS A 493 8.23 -14.62 7.32
C CYS A 493 8.13 -16.09 7.78
N GLY A 494 7.10 -16.43 8.57
CA GLY A 494 6.85 -17.79 9.06
C GLY A 494 7.56 -18.13 10.38
N THR A 495 8.20 -17.14 11.01
CA THR A 495 8.88 -17.33 12.31
C THR A 495 7.83 -17.35 13.43
N LYS A 496 7.87 -18.39 14.25
CA LYS A 496 7.05 -18.48 15.46
C LYS A 496 7.84 -17.94 16.65
N ALA A 497 7.40 -16.82 17.20
CA ALA A 497 8.02 -16.30 18.38
C ALA A 497 7.57 -17.08 19.62
N SER A 498 8.54 -17.43 20.48
CA SER A 498 8.32 -18.06 21.78
C SER A 498 8.41 -17.07 22.95
N GLY A 499 8.47 -15.76 22.66
CA GLY A 499 8.67 -14.69 23.64
C GLY A 499 8.22 -13.32 23.12
N PRO A 500 8.81 -12.21 23.58
CA PRO A 500 8.47 -10.89 23.10
C PRO A 500 8.61 -10.78 21.58
N HIS A 501 7.59 -10.22 20.89
CA HIS A 501 7.58 -9.99 19.46
C HIS A 501 8.14 -8.61 19.11
N SER A 502 8.65 -8.44 17.90
CA SER A 502 8.88 -7.10 17.34
C SER A 502 7.56 -6.38 17.07
N TYR A 503 7.59 -5.05 17.08
CA TYR A 503 6.53 -4.28 16.45
C TYR A 503 6.52 -4.59 14.95
N GLY A 504 5.32 -4.57 14.36
CA GLY A 504 5.13 -4.83 12.93
C GLY A 504 4.98 -6.31 12.58
N ALA A 505 5.16 -6.60 11.30
CA ALA A 505 4.77 -7.86 10.67
C ALA A 505 5.84 -8.96 10.75
N PHE A 506 7.08 -8.66 11.11
CA PHE A 506 8.20 -9.62 11.11
C PHE A 506 9.27 -9.24 12.12
N ASP A 507 9.97 -10.24 12.61
CA ASP A 507 11.16 -10.06 13.45
C ASP A 507 12.42 -9.82 12.60
N ASN A 508 12.58 -10.58 11.51
CA ASN A 508 13.70 -10.50 10.59
C ASN A 508 13.21 -10.68 9.14
N PHE A 509 13.30 -9.63 8.34
CA PHE A 509 12.82 -9.69 6.95
C PHE A 509 13.64 -10.61 6.05
N ALA A 510 14.89 -10.89 6.36
CA ALA A 510 15.71 -11.82 5.60
C ALA A 510 15.07 -13.22 5.51
N ASP A 511 14.30 -13.62 6.52
CA ASP A 511 13.59 -14.89 6.55
C ASP A 511 12.43 -14.95 5.56
N CYS A 512 11.95 -13.80 5.09
CA CYS A 512 10.96 -13.68 4.02
C CYS A 512 11.55 -13.89 2.61
N LEU A 513 12.86 -13.90 2.46
CA LEU A 513 13.54 -14.02 1.18
C LEU A 513 13.90 -15.48 0.87
N ARG A 514 13.93 -15.85 -0.41
CA ARG A 514 14.42 -17.17 -0.84
C ARG A 514 15.94 -17.22 -0.76
N PRO A 515 16.53 -18.34 -0.34
CA PRO A 515 17.98 -18.53 -0.43
C PRO A 515 18.44 -18.38 -1.89
N GLY A 516 19.45 -17.52 -2.13
CA GLY A 516 19.99 -17.28 -3.47
C GLY A 516 19.33 -16.15 -4.27
N GLY A 517 18.35 -15.43 -3.70
CA GLY A 517 17.67 -14.32 -4.38
C GLY A 517 18.40 -12.96 -4.33
N ALA A 518 19.66 -12.91 -3.95
CA ALA A 518 20.50 -11.73 -4.09
C ALA A 518 21.15 -11.74 -5.49
N SER A 519 20.75 -10.80 -6.33
CA SER A 519 21.24 -10.50 -7.68
C SER A 519 20.54 -11.15 -8.87
N ALA A 520 19.48 -10.51 -9.35
CA ALA A 520 19.32 -10.26 -10.77
C ALA A 520 19.12 -8.75 -10.88
N GLY A 521 20.15 -8.07 -11.39
CA GLY A 521 20.28 -6.64 -11.54
C GLY A 521 19.28 -6.00 -12.48
#